data_ad4be8587927b52feb9d76a0f2278111
#
_entry.id   ad4be8587927b52feb9d76a0f2278111
#
_cell.length_a   1.000
_cell.length_b   1.000
_cell.length_c   1.000
_cell.angle_alpha   90.00
_cell.angle_beta   90.00
_cell.angle_gamma   90.00
#
_symmetry.space_group_name_H-M   'P 1'
#
loop_
_entity.id
_entity.type
_entity.pdbx_description
1 polymer ?
#
loop_
_entity_poly.entity_id
_entity_poly.type
_entity_poly.pdbx_seq_one_letter_code
_entity_poly.pdbx_strand_id
1 'polypeptide(L)'
;MEISTQHQAAADKADVSVVVPSYNHARFVEQTLRSIFLQTLSPRELFVIDDGSRDDSPRVIERVLQDCPCPCAFVARENRGLAATLNEGFARCRDSKYFAYLGSDDLWLPEFLAARVQLLEARPRAVLAYGGAYSIDEQERIIDCTTDWARYVDGDVRAMLLTTLAPLSPTVVYRRAALPAQPWNERARLEDYELYLRLSAAGEFAFDPRVLSAWRQHGGNASLDLKLMLDERLAAQQRAATELGLSAQELARHQSLARFRSAQEFMRQGHKLTALKLFLTNPRGASSMSEAARLCAGLVVPHSYLRRRRRRQRARAHARYGPLQL
;
A
#
# COMPACT_ATOMS: atom_id res chain seq x y z
N MET A 1 41.14 -2.34 37.14
CA MET A 1 41.02 -2.40 35.65
C MET A 1 39.53 -2.53 35.36
N GLU A 2 38.84 -1.39 35.31
CA GLU A 2 37.40 -1.31 35.12
C GLU A 2 37.10 -1.50 33.64
N ILE A 3 36.30 -2.51 33.32
CA ILE A 3 35.78 -2.75 31.99
C ILE A 3 34.54 -1.86 31.87
N SER A 4 34.70 -0.73 31.18
CA SER A 4 33.61 0.15 30.80
C SER A 4 32.74 -0.57 29.78
N THR A 5 31.56 -1.03 30.17
CA THR A 5 30.51 -1.52 29.31
C THR A 5 29.94 -0.30 28.58
N GLN A 6 30.23 -0.17 27.28
CA GLN A 6 29.58 0.82 26.42
C GLN A 6 28.09 0.55 26.42
N HIS A 7 27.33 1.45 26.99
CA HIS A 7 25.89 1.54 26.81
C HIS A 7 25.64 1.86 25.33
N GLN A 8 25.23 0.86 24.57
CA GLN A 8 24.52 1.08 23.32
C GLN A 8 23.30 1.92 23.68
N ALA A 9 23.21 3.15 23.17
CA ALA A 9 22.08 4.03 23.38
C ALA A 9 20.81 3.23 23.02
N ALA A 10 19.91 3.09 24.00
CA ALA A 10 18.62 2.48 23.77
C ALA A 10 17.92 3.28 22.69
N ALA A 11 17.75 2.72 21.50
CA ALA A 11 16.98 3.35 20.46
C ALA A 11 15.60 3.68 21.04
N ASP A 12 15.14 4.92 20.89
CA ASP A 12 13.80 5.32 21.32
C ASP A 12 12.79 4.40 20.65
N LYS A 13 11.97 3.71 21.46
CA LYS A 13 10.95 2.80 20.95
C LYS A 13 9.71 3.57 20.55
N ALA A 14 9.28 3.40 19.32
CA ALA A 14 7.98 3.90 18.87
C ALA A 14 6.85 3.13 19.57
N ASP A 15 5.79 3.84 19.96
CA ASP A 15 4.55 3.18 20.39
C ASP A 15 3.73 2.70 19.17
N VAL A 16 4.41 1.92 18.31
CA VAL A 16 3.88 1.31 17.06
C VAL A 16 4.06 -0.18 17.12
N SER A 17 2.98 -0.94 16.96
CA SER A 17 3.05 -2.36 16.64
C SER A 17 3.08 -2.55 15.13
N VAL A 18 3.97 -3.42 14.66
CA VAL A 18 4.13 -3.74 13.25
C VAL A 18 3.73 -5.19 12.99
N VAL A 19 2.92 -5.40 11.95
CA VAL A 19 2.53 -6.73 11.45
C VAL A 19 3.12 -6.94 10.05
N VAL A 20 3.71 -8.12 9.82
CA VAL A 20 4.15 -8.56 8.48
C VAL A 20 3.35 -9.80 8.09
N PRO A 21 2.33 -9.67 7.23
CA PRO A 21 1.67 -10.80 6.60
C PRO A 21 2.59 -11.37 5.51
N SER A 22 2.81 -12.69 5.50
CA SER A 22 3.67 -13.37 4.54
C SER A 22 2.92 -14.51 3.83
N TYR A 23 3.10 -14.58 2.50
CA TYR A 23 2.62 -15.71 1.70
C TYR A 23 3.44 -15.90 0.43
N ASN A 24 4.24 -16.98 0.36
CA ASN A 24 5.10 -17.33 -0.79
C ASN A 24 6.08 -16.21 -1.20
N HIS A 25 6.74 -15.59 -0.25
CA HIS A 25 7.69 -14.49 -0.46
C HIS A 25 9.11 -14.81 0.07
N ALA A 26 9.55 -16.08 0.02
CA ALA A 26 10.89 -16.50 0.49
C ALA A 26 12.04 -15.65 -0.09
N ARG A 27 11.87 -15.14 -1.34
CA ARG A 27 12.86 -14.29 -2.02
C ARG A 27 12.96 -12.86 -1.47
N PHE A 28 11.94 -12.38 -0.79
CA PHE A 28 11.80 -10.96 -0.44
C PHE A 28 11.72 -10.73 1.07
N VAL A 29 11.13 -11.67 1.82
CA VAL A 29 10.78 -11.49 3.24
C VAL A 29 11.97 -11.15 4.13
N GLU A 30 13.17 -11.66 3.84
CA GLU A 30 14.39 -11.28 4.58
C GLU A 30 14.65 -9.78 4.48
N GLN A 31 14.60 -9.21 3.27
CA GLN A 31 14.83 -7.79 3.06
C GLN A 31 13.75 -6.94 3.73
N THR A 32 12.49 -7.37 3.66
CA THR A 32 11.37 -6.72 4.35
C THR A 32 11.62 -6.64 5.85
N LEU A 33 11.96 -7.77 6.50
CA LEU A 33 12.23 -7.79 7.93
C LEU A 33 13.44 -6.94 8.30
N ARG A 34 14.55 -7.03 7.54
CA ARG A 34 15.73 -6.19 7.76
C ARG A 34 15.43 -4.70 7.59
N SER A 35 14.55 -4.30 6.67
CA SER A 35 14.12 -2.90 6.53
C SER A 35 13.36 -2.37 7.76
N ILE A 36 12.66 -3.25 8.49
CA ILE A 36 12.04 -2.92 9.77
C ILE A 36 13.09 -2.84 10.88
N PHE A 37 14.10 -3.72 10.89
CA PHE A 37 15.18 -3.69 11.88
C PHE A 37 16.05 -2.43 11.79
N LEU A 38 16.17 -1.88 10.58
CA LEU A 38 16.96 -0.66 10.29
C LEU A 38 16.20 0.65 10.58
N GLN A 39 14.99 0.60 11.12
CA GLN A 39 14.27 1.82 11.45
C GLN A 39 14.97 2.62 12.53
N THR A 40 15.12 3.94 12.31
CA THR A 40 15.72 4.88 13.28
C THR A 40 14.91 4.97 14.57
N LEU A 41 13.60 4.75 14.47
CA LEU A 41 12.68 4.59 15.58
C LEU A 41 12.18 3.15 15.59
N SER A 42 12.74 2.31 16.47
CA SER A 42 12.39 0.89 16.55
C SER A 42 10.92 0.68 16.92
N PRO A 43 10.20 -0.27 16.30
CA PRO A 43 8.83 -0.55 16.71
C PRO A 43 8.79 -1.12 18.14
N ARG A 44 7.66 -0.95 18.80
CA ARG A 44 7.39 -1.54 20.12
C ARG A 44 7.44 -3.07 20.07
N GLU A 45 6.87 -3.63 19.02
CA GLU A 45 6.81 -5.06 18.75
C GLU A 45 6.65 -5.34 17.26
N LEU A 46 7.10 -6.50 16.82
CA LEU A 46 6.96 -7.01 15.46
C LEU A 46 6.24 -8.36 15.51
N PHE A 47 5.14 -8.48 14.78
CA PHE A 47 4.41 -9.73 14.66
C PHE A 47 4.39 -10.20 13.20
N VAL A 48 4.95 -11.36 12.92
CA VAL A 48 5.00 -11.95 11.58
C VAL A 48 4.05 -13.13 11.51
N ILE A 49 3.20 -13.16 10.49
CA ILE A 49 2.27 -14.27 10.26
C ILE A 49 2.50 -14.81 8.85
N ASP A 50 2.94 -16.05 8.77
CA ASP A 50 2.95 -16.78 7.50
C ASP A 50 1.59 -17.43 7.28
N ASP A 51 0.96 -17.04 6.16
CA ASP A 51 -0.41 -17.45 5.78
C ASP A 51 -0.41 -18.72 4.93
N GLY A 52 0.35 -19.72 5.34
CA GLY A 52 0.40 -21.04 4.71
C GLY A 52 1.23 -21.08 3.43
N SER A 53 2.42 -20.47 3.46
CA SER A 53 3.38 -20.53 2.35
C SER A 53 3.78 -21.96 2.02
N ARG A 54 4.02 -22.19 0.74
CA ARG A 54 4.49 -23.48 0.20
C ARG A 54 5.96 -23.44 -0.21
N ASP A 55 6.56 -22.27 -0.12
CA ASP A 55 7.99 -22.03 -0.35
C ASP A 55 8.75 -21.97 0.99
N ASP A 56 10.03 -21.59 0.96
CA ASP A 56 10.89 -21.49 2.14
C ASP A 56 10.61 -20.26 3.03
N SER A 57 9.52 -19.50 2.82
CA SER A 57 9.20 -18.30 3.61
C SER A 57 9.26 -18.53 5.11
N PRO A 58 8.62 -19.57 5.70
CA PRO A 58 8.66 -19.80 7.15
C PRO A 58 10.09 -19.97 7.68
N ARG A 59 10.93 -20.75 6.99
CA ARG A 59 12.33 -20.97 7.40
C ARG A 59 13.16 -19.69 7.35
N VAL A 60 12.95 -18.88 6.30
CA VAL A 60 13.65 -17.59 6.17
C VAL A 60 13.22 -16.66 7.29
N ILE A 61 11.93 -16.57 7.61
CA ILE A 61 11.40 -15.74 8.69
C ILE A 61 12.01 -16.16 10.03
N GLU A 62 11.93 -17.45 10.40
CA GLU A 62 12.50 -17.95 11.65
C GLU A 62 13.97 -17.61 11.82
N ARG A 63 14.76 -17.79 10.77
CA ARG A 63 16.19 -17.46 10.77
C ARG A 63 16.43 -15.98 10.99
N VAL A 64 15.71 -15.11 10.25
CA VAL A 64 15.95 -13.65 10.26
C VAL A 64 15.49 -13.03 11.58
N LEU A 65 14.41 -13.54 12.17
CA LEU A 65 13.90 -13.04 13.45
C LEU A 65 14.85 -13.28 14.64
N GLN A 66 15.85 -14.15 14.50
CA GLN A 66 16.90 -14.31 15.52
C GLN A 66 17.71 -13.02 15.72
N ASP A 67 17.81 -12.17 14.69
CA ASP A 67 18.50 -10.88 14.71
C ASP A 67 17.56 -9.70 15.04
N CYS A 68 16.29 -9.96 15.42
CA CYS A 68 15.29 -8.90 15.61
C CYS A 68 15.66 -8.00 16.82
N PRO A 69 15.76 -6.66 16.62
CA PRO A 69 16.19 -5.74 17.69
C PRO A 69 15.07 -5.38 18.67
N CYS A 70 13.83 -5.82 18.41
CA CYS A 70 12.66 -5.55 19.26
C CYS A 70 11.93 -6.85 19.62
N PRO A 71 11.01 -6.83 20.60
CA PRO A 71 10.15 -7.96 20.87
C PRO A 71 9.45 -8.41 19.59
N CYS A 72 9.57 -9.69 19.25
CA CYS A 72 8.96 -10.23 18.04
C CYS A 72 8.31 -11.59 18.30
N ALA A 73 7.29 -11.90 17.49
CA ALA A 73 6.62 -13.19 17.47
C ALA A 73 6.34 -13.62 16.03
N PHE A 74 6.38 -14.93 15.82
CA PHE A 74 6.11 -15.55 14.52
C PHE A 74 5.06 -16.66 14.66
N VAL A 75 4.15 -16.72 13.70
CA VAL A 75 3.16 -17.80 13.58
C VAL A 75 3.09 -18.21 12.11
N ALA A 76 3.24 -19.50 11.85
CA ALA A 76 2.89 -20.13 10.58
C ALA A 76 1.60 -20.93 10.74
N ARG A 77 0.66 -20.77 9.81
CA ARG A 77 -0.65 -21.44 9.84
C ARG A 77 -1.21 -21.69 8.44
N GLU A 78 -2.33 -22.39 8.35
CA GLU A 78 -3.05 -22.56 7.08
C GLU A 78 -3.51 -21.21 6.50
N ASN A 79 -3.57 -21.12 5.16
CA ASN A 79 -3.96 -19.92 4.45
C ASN A 79 -5.41 -19.51 4.74
N ARG A 80 -5.59 -18.28 5.17
CA ARG A 80 -6.89 -17.64 5.45
C ARG A 80 -7.10 -16.34 4.68
N GLY A 81 -6.08 -15.91 3.94
CA GLY A 81 -6.07 -14.67 3.16
C GLY A 81 -5.57 -13.45 3.94
N LEU A 82 -5.15 -12.42 3.18
CA LEU A 82 -4.48 -11.23 3.71
C LEU A 82 -5.30 -10.50 4.78
N ALA A 83 -6.59 -10.23 4.52
CA ALA A 83 -7.44 -9.50 5.46
C ALA A 83 -7.60 -10.23 6.80
N ALA A 84 -7.78 -11.57 6.78
CA ALA A 84 -7.83 -12.39 7.99
C ALA A 84 -6.51 -12.38 8.75
N THR A 85 -5.39 -12.41 8.03
CA THR A 85 -4.04 -12.32 8.59
C THR A 85 -3.80 -10.97 9.26
N LEU A 86 -4.22 -9.87 8.64
CA LEU A 86 -4.12 -8.53 9.21
C LEU A 86 -5.01 -8.36 10.44
N ASN A 87 -6.25 -8.86 10.42
CA ASN A 87 -7.15 -8.85 11.58
C ASN A 87 -6.57 -9.64 12.76
N GLU A 88 -5.99 -10.81 12.50
CA GLU A 88 -5.33 -11.61 13.53
C GLU A 88 -4.12 -10.86 14.12
N GLY A 89 -3.24 -10.32 13.29
CA GLY A 89 -2.10 -9.53 13.73
C GLY A 89 -2.52 -8.30 14.55
N PHE A 90 -3.52 -7.56 14.07
CA PHE A 90 -4.08 -6.42 14.78
C PHE A 90 -4.66 -6.80 16.17
N ALA A 91 -5.36 -7.92 16.27
CA ALA A 91 -5.93 -8.38 17.53
C ALA A 91 -4.86 -8.80 18.56
N ARG A 92 -3.69 -9.26 18.10
CA ARG A 92 -2.56 -9.64 18.97
C ARG A 92 -1.77 -8.43 19.47
N CYS A 93 -1.65 -7.39 18.68
CA CYS A 93 -0.92 -6.16 18.99
C CYS A 93 -1.82 -5.17 19.76
N ARG A 94 -2.11 -5.39 21.05
CA ARG A 94 -3.18 -4.65 21.76
C ARG A 94 -2.77 -3.33 22.38
N ASP A 95 -1.52 -3.14 22.76
CA ASP A 95 -1.11 -2.07 23.68
C ASP A 95 -0.38 -0.89 23.03
N SER A 96 -0.40 -0.78 21.71
CA SER A 96 0.25 0.31 21.00
C SER A 96 -0.71 1.44 20.62
N LYS A 97 -0.21 2.67 20.61
CA LYS A 97 -0.93 3.87 20.16
C LYS A 97 -1.13 3.88 18.64
N TYR A 98 -0.18 3.30 17.92
CA TYR A 98 -0.16 3.22 16.47
C TYR A 98 -0.02 1.79 15.97
N PHE A 99 -0.51 1.57 14.78
CA PHE A 99 -0.44 0.29 14.10
C PHE A 99 0.07 0.49 12.67
N ALA A 100 0.94 -0.40 12.20
CA ALA A 100 1.36 -0.45 10.81
C ALA A 100 1.46 -1.91 10.35
N TYR A 101 1.32 -2.13 9.06
CA TYR A 101 1.70 -3.40 8.46
C TYR A 101 2.55 -3.17 7.22
N LEU A 102 3.40 -4.14 6.91
CA LEU A 102 4.23 -4.15 5.71
C LEU A 102 4.10 -5.50 5.03
N GLY A 103 3.68 -5.52 3.77
CA GLY A 103 3.69 -6.73 2.95
C GLY A 103 5.09 -7.34 2.91
N SER A 104 5.20 -8.66 2.99
CA SER A 104 6.51 -9.36 3.07
C SER A 104 7.35 -9.29 1.79
N ASP A 105 6.94 -8.49 0.82
CA ASP A 105 7.62 -8.16 -0.45
C ASP A 105 8.01 -6.69 -0.57
N ASP A 106 7.55 -5.82 0.35
CA ASP A 106 7.76 -4.38 0.36
C ASP A 106 8.89 -3.96 1.33
N LEU A 107 9.30 -2.69 1.26
CA LEU A 107 10.40 -2.16 2.07
C LEU A 107 10.05 -0.79 2.67
N TRP A 108 10.57 -0.53 3.87
CA TRP A 108 10.63 0.79 4.48
C TRP A 108 12.05 1.35 4.47
N LEU A 109 12.18 2.66 4.24
CA LEU A 109 13.43 3.38 4.44
C LEU A 109 13.60 3.70 5.94
N PRO A 110 14.82 3.93 6.42
CA PRO A 110 15.12 3.99 7.86
C PRO A 110 14.29 4.99 8.67
N GLU A 111 13.85 6.10 8.09
CA GLU A 111 13.07 7.15 8.79
C GLU A 111 11.57 6.94 8.73
N PHE A 112 11.05 5.85 8.16
CA PHE A 112 9.62 5.69 7.90
C PHE A 112 8.78 5.77 9.17
N LEU A 113 9.06 4.94 10.18
CA LEU A 113 8.29 4.94 11.43
C LEU A 113 8.41 6.27 12.17
N ALA A 114 9.63 6.80 12.30
CA ALA A 114 9.85 8.10 12.96
C ALA A 114 9.04 9.21 12.33
N ALA A 115 9.07 9.32 11.02
CA ALA A 115 8.35 10.35 10.27
C ALA A 115 6.84 10.25 10.42
N ARG A 116 6.27 9.04 10.31
CA ARG A 116 4.82 8.82 10.38
C ARG A 116 4.29 9.03 11.80
N VAL A 117 5.02 8.55 12.82
CA VAL A 117 4.67 8.77 14.23
C VAL A 117 4.71 10.26 14.57
N GLN A 118 5.80 10.94 14.23
CA GLN A 118 5.92 12.38 14.48
C GLN A 118 4.76 13.17 13.83
N LEU A 119 4.38 12.81 12.61
CA LEU A 119 3.27 13.45 11.91
C LEU A 119 1.93 13.20 12.60
N LEU A 120 1.67 11.97 13.07
CA LEU A 120 0.46 11.65 13.82
C LEU A 120 0.42 12.32 15.20
N GLU A 121 1.56 12.46 15.89
CA GLU A 121 1.63 13.21 17.15
C GLU A 121 1.28 14.68 16.95
N ALA A 122 1.77 15.30 15.87
CA ALA A 122 1.47 16.68 15.51
C ALA A 122 0.01 16.90 15.02
N ARG A 123 -0.69 15.83 14.66
CA ARG A 123 -2.02 15.90 14.04
C ARG A 123 -3.03 14.98 14.77
N PRO A 124 -3.55 15.39 15.96
CA PRO A 124 -4.44 14.56 16.78
C PRO A 124 -5.73 14.09 16.07
N ARG A 125 -6.24 14.86 15.10
CA ARG A 125 -7.43 14.52 14.31
C ARG A 125 -7.14 13.55 13.16
N ALA A 126 -5.88 13.32 12.83
CA ALA A 126 -5.53 12.39 11.77
C ALA A 126 -5.71 10.94 12.24
N VAL A 127 -6.45 10.17 11.47
CA VAL A 127 -6.72 8.74 11.71
C VAL A 127 -5.58 7.85 11.19
N LEU A 128 -4.84 8.34 10.21
CA LEU A 128 -3.62 7.72 9.70
C LEU A 128 -2.66 8.78 9.12
N ALA A 129 -1.38 8.40 9.02
CA ALA A 129 -0.37 9.11 8.25
C ALA A 129 0.05 8.27 7.05
N TYR A 130 0.31 8.92 5.91
CA TYR A 130 0.74 8.27 4.68
C TYR A 130 1.69 9.14 3.87
N GLY A 131 2.27 8.60 2.81
CA GLY A 131 3.18 9.37 1.95
C GLY A 131 3.41 8.77 0.59
N GLY A 132 4.49 9.22 -0.06
CA GLY A 132 4.94 8.65 -1.32
C GLY A 132 5.66 7.32 -1.16
N ALA A 133 5.74 6.57 -2.27
CA ALA A 133 6.51 5.35 -2.39
C ALA A 133 7.30 5.32 -3.69
N TYR A 134 8.47 4.70 -3.66
CA TYR A 134 9.09 4.17 -4.86
C TYR A 134 8.38 2.90 -5.31
N SER A 135 8.27 2.68 -6.62
CA SER A 135 8.03 1.35 -7.16
C SER A 135 9.38 0.74 -7.52
N ILE A 136 9.64 -0.47 -7.03
CA ILE A 136 10.88 -1.21 -7.33
C ILE A 136 10.56 -2.52 -8.05
N ASP A 137 11.52 -3.02 -8.81
CA ASP A 137 11.45 -4.36 -9.41
C ASP A 137 12.03 -5.44 -8.45
N GLU A 138 12.05 -6.68 -8.90
CA GLU A 138 12.60 -7.82 -8.14
C GLU A 138 14.09 -7.68 -7.83
N GLN A 139 14.82 -6.80 -8.50
CA GLN A 139 16.24 -6.48 -8.30
C GLN A 139 16.43 -5.13 -7.56
N GLU A 140 15.39 -4.61 -6.90
CA GLU A 140 15.40 -3.35 -6.13
C GLU A 140 15.72 -2.09 -6.95
N ARG A 141 15.65 -2.18 -8.27
CA ARG A 141 15.82 -0.99 -9.11
C ARG A 141 14.56 -0.15 -9.05
N ILE A 142 14.69 1.14 -8.78
CA ILE A 142 13.56 2.06 -8.79
C ILE A 142 13.08 2.22 -10.24
N ILE A 143 11.82 1.85 -10.49
CA ILE A 143 11.18 1.86 -11.81
C ILE A 143 10.08 2.91 -11.93
N ASP A 144 9.64 3.48 -10.82
CA ASP A 144 8.66 4.57 -10.75
C ASP A 144 8.68 5.23 -9.36
N CYS A 145 8.10 6.43 -9.25
CA CYS A 145 7.88 7.11 -7.98
C CYS A 145 6.49 7.74 -7.97
N THR A 146 5.71 7.50 -6.92
CA THR A 146 4.34 8.01 -6.83
C THR A 146 4.29 9.53 -6.87
N THR A 147 5.30 10.24 -6.36
CA THR A 147 5.37 11.71 -6.38
C THR A 147 5.46 12.30 -7.79
N ASP A 148 5.82 11.51 -8.80
CA ASP A 148 5.88 11.98 -10.18
C ASP A 148 4.49 12.10 -10.84
N TRP A 149 3.48 11.40 -10.32
CA TRP A 149 2.15 11.33 -10.95
C TRP A 149 0.97 11.40 -9.98
N ALA A 150 1.13 10.99 -8.73
CA ALA A 150 0.06 11.06 -7.73
C ALA A 150 -0.12 12.48 -7.21
N ARG A 151 -1.38 12.89 -7.05
CA ARG A 151 -1.75 14.15 -6.40
C ARG A 151 -2.34 13.83 -5.04
N TYR A 152 -1.47 13.44 -4.12
CA TYR A 152 -1.86 13.16 -2.75
C TYR A 152 -2.32 14.43 -2.03
N VAL A 153 -3.29 14.28 -1.13
CA VAL A 153 -3.97 15.37 -0.42
C VAL A 153 -3.75 15.21 1.07
N ASP A 154 -3.43 16.30 1.76
CA ASP A 154 -3.38 16.37 3.22
C ASP A 154 -4.77 16.77 3.77
N GLY A 155 -5.22 16.15 4.84
CA GLY A 155 -6.50 16.43 5.49
C GLY A 155 -7.67 15.59 4.97
N ASP A 156 -8.69 16.22 4.39
CA ASP A 156 -9.85 15.51 3.82
C ASP A 156 -9.52 14.86 2.47
N VAL A 157 -9.43 13.54 2.48
CA VAL A 157 -9.04 12.73 1.31
C VAL A 157 -10.21 12.09 0.57
N ARG A 158 -11.46 12.30 0.97
CA ARG A 158 -12.64 11.63 0.40
C ARG A 158 -12.73 11.78 -1.12
N ALA A 159 -12.57 13.00 -1.61
CA ALA A 159 -12.58 13.25 -3.05
C ALA A 159 -11.44 12.51 -3.78
N MET A 160 -10.22 12.49 -3.20
CA MET A 160 -9.07 11.76 -3.74
C MET A 160 -9.37 10.26 -3.85
N LEU A 161 -9.84 9.63 -2.77
CA LEU A 161 -10.14 8.20 -2.74
C LEU A 161 -11.24 7.83 -3.75
N LEU A 162 -12.29 8.63 -3.83
CA LEU A 162 -13.40 8.41 -4.76
C LEU A 162 -13.00 8.60 -6.24
N THR A 163 -11.91 9.35 -6.52
CA THR A 163 -11.31 9.43 -7.86
C THR A 163 -10.32 8.30 -8.16
N THR A 164 -10.26 7.28 -7.31
CA THR A 164 -9.43 6.07 -7.46
C THR A 164 -7.94 6.24 -7.15
N LEU A 165 -7.53 7.34 -6.55
CA LEU A 165 -6.20 7.51 -5.99
C LEU A 165 -6.26 7.21 -4.49
N ALA A 166 -5.48 6.24 -4.03
CA ALA A 166 -5.39 5.85 -2.62
C ALA A 166 -3.92 5.78 -2.18
N PRO A 167 -3.64 5.90 -0.89
CA PRO A 167 -2.33 5.55 -0.35
C PRO A 167 -1.96 4.11 -0.73
N LEU A 168 -0.71 3.85 -1.04
CA LEU A 168 -0.20 2.48 -1.13
C LEU A 168 -0.02 1.93 0.30
N SER A 169 -0.41 0.68 0.52
CA SER A 169 -0.37 0.05 1.85
C SER A 169 0.98 0.18 2.58
N PRO A 170 2.17 0.01 1.94
CA PRO A 170 3.45 0.16 2.63
C PRO A 170 3.77 1.60 3.05
N THR A 171 2.91 2.59 2.73
CA THR A 171 3.16 4.00 3.11
C THR A 171 2.45 4.43 4.40
N VAL A 172 1.62 3.54 4.99
CA VAL A 172 0.61 3.92 5.98
C VAL A 172 0.98 3.50 7.40
N VAL A 173 0.79 4.43 8.34
CA VAL A 173 0.72 4.15 9.78
C VAL A 173 -0.63 4.62 10.29
N TYR A 174 -1.35 3.78 11.00
CA TYR A 174 -2.68 4.05 11.52
C TYR A 174 -2.65 4.51 12.98
N ARG A 175 -3.52 5.44 13.34
CA ARG A 175 -3.89 5.65 14.74
C ARG A 175 -4.77 4.48 15.19
N ARG A 176 -4.28 3.67 16.12
CA ARG A 176 -4.99 2.47 16.56
C ARG A 176 -6.42 2.73 17.03
N ALA A 177 -6.63 3.81 17.78
CA ALA A 177 -7.96 4.16 18.29
C ALA A 177 -8.99 4.50 17.20
N ALA A 178 -8.55 4.75 15.96
CA ALA A 178 -9.45 4.98 14.83
C ALA A 178 -9.86 3.68 14.12
N LEU A 179 -9.20 2.56 14.43
CA LEU A 179 -9.49 1.27 13.82
C LEU A 179 -10.56 0.52 14.63
N PRO A 180 -11.58 -0.08 13.97
CA PRO A 180 -12.52 -0.97 14.63
C PRO A 180 -11.83 -2.29 15.06
N ALA A 181 -12.51 -3.11 15.85
CA ALA A 181 -11.95 -4.38 16.35
C ALA A 181 -11.53 -5.36 15.23
N GLN A 182 -12.20 -5.31 14.09
CA GLN A 182 -11.84 -6.02 12.85
C GLN A 182 -11.80 -5.01 11.71
N PRO A 183 -10.63 -4.36 11.49
CA PRO A 183 -10.52 -3.29 10.51
C PRO A 183 -10.73 -3.74 9.08
N TRP A 184 -10.16 -4.90 8.69
CA TRP A 184 -10.17 -5.39 7.33
C TRP A 184 -11.33 -6.33 7.06
N ASN A 185 -12.06 -6.05 5.99
CA ASN A 185 -13.15 -6.92 5.53
C ASN A 185 -12.57 -8.18 4.88
N GLU A 186 -12.73 -9.34 5.52
CA GLU A 186 -12.18 -10.62 5.05
C GLU A 186 -12.80 -11.11 3.72
N ARG A 187 -13.90 -10.51 3.29
CA ARG A 187 -14.52 -10.80 1.98
C ARG A 187 -14.00 -9.88 0.86
N ALA A 188 -13.27 -8.81 1.20
CA ALA A 188 -12.70 -7.90 0.23
C ALA A 188 -11.33 -8.38 -0.25
N ARG A 189 -11.04 -8.16 -1.53
CA ARG A 189 -9.72 -8.41 -2.13
C ARG A 189 -8.91 -7.13 -2.30
N LEU A 190 -9.54 -5.97 -2.08
CA LEU A 190 -8.92 -4.64 -2.03
C LEU A 190 -9.24 -4.06 -0.64
N GLU A 191 -8.76 -4.74 0.37
CA GLU A 191 -9.12 -4.54 1.78
C GLU A 191 -8.63 -3.20 2.33
N ASP A 192 -7.48 -2.72 1.86
CA ASP A 192 -6.89 -1.44 2.23
C ASP A 192 -7.72 -0.26 1.71
N TYR A 193 -8.11 -0.30 0.44
CA TYR A 193 -8.93 0.75 -0.16
C TYR A 193 -10.29 0.90 0.51
N GLU A 194 -10.95 -0.23 0.85
CA GLU A 194 -12.22 -0.19 1.59
C GLU A 194 -12.04 0.42 2.98
N LEU A 195 -10.97 0.03 3.69
CA LEU A 195 -10.65 0.61 4.99
C LEU A 195 -10.38 2.11 4.89
N TYR A 196 -9.65 2.57 3.87
CA TYR A 196 -9.40 4.00 3.68
C TYR A 196 -10.68 4.79 3.43
N LEU A 197 -11.63 4.27 2.63
CA LEU A 197 -12.93 4.91 2.42
C LEU A 197 -13.66 5.10 3.75
N ARG A 198 -13.73 4.06 4.59
CA ARG A 198 -14.39 4.10 5.90
C ARG A 198 -13.67 5.07 6.85
N LEU A 199 -12.35 5.00 6.95
CA LEU A 199 -11.56 5.89 7.80
C LEU A 199 -11.64 7.35 7.37
N SER A 200 -11.81 7.64 6.08
CA SER A 200 -11.97 9.02 5.59
C SER A 200 -13.27 9.67 6.04
N ALA A 201 -14.28 8.88 6.43
CA ALA A 201 -15.48 9.39 7.06
C ALA A 201 -15.27 9.70 8.56
N ALA A 202 -14.30 9.05 9.20
CA ALA A 202 -14.02 9.19 10.63
C ALA A 202 -13.00 10.29 10.96
N GLY A 203 -12.13 10.70 10.02
CA GLY A 203 -11.12 11.72 10.27
C GLY A 203 -10.22 12.06 9.10
N GLU A 204 -9.24 12.91 9.37
CA GLU A 204 -8.26 13.40 8.39
C GLU A 204 -7.16 12.36 8.14
N PHE A 205 -6.55 12.39 6.95
CA PHE A 205 -5.30 11.68 6.66
C PHE A 205 -4.13 12.67 6.62
N ALA A 206 -3.09 12.41 7.37
CA ALA A 206 -1.91 13.25 7.40
C ALA A 206 -0.93 12.82 6.31
N PHE A 207 -0.62 13.73 5.38
CA PHE A 207 0.27 13.45 4.26
C PHE A 207 1.70 13.91 4.54
N ASP A 208 2.67 13.03 4.35
CA ASP A 208 4.10 13.34 4.36
C ASP A 208 4.64 13.28 2.92
N PRO A 209 5.19 14.38 2.37
CA PRO A 209 5.70 14.41 1.01
C PRO A 209 6.98 13.58 0.80
N ARG A 210 7.65 13.15 1.87
CA ARG A 210 8.84 12.30 1.77
C ARG A 210 8.49 10.91 1.26
N VAL A 211 9.39 10.34 0.44
CA VAL A 211 9.29 8.98 -0.09
C VAL A 211 10.10 8.07 0.82
N LEU A 212 9.42 7.38 1.74
CA LEU A 212 10.04 6.59 2.81
C LEU A 212 9.66 5.10 2.76
N SER A 213 9.09 4.65 1.64
CA SER A 213 8.77 3.24 1.41
C SER A 213 8.95 2.87 -0.04
N ALA A 214 9.09 1.58 -0.31
CA ALA A 214 9.18 1.03 -1.64
C ALA A 214 8.19 -0.14 -1.78
N TRP A 215 7.36 -0.05 -2.82
CA TRP A 215 6.43 -1.07 -3.23
C TRP A 215 7.04 -1.94 -4.33
N ARG A 216 7.18 -3.23 -4.10
CA ARG A 216 7.81 -4.16 -5.03
C ARG A 216 6.82 -4.65 -6.08
N GLN A 217 7.23 -4.59 -7.34
CA GLN A 217 6.48 -5.11 -8.48
C GLN A 217 7.09 -6.43 -8.98
N HIS A 218 6.35 -7.51 -8.84
CA HIS A 218 6.69 -8.85 -9.34
C HIS A 218 5.46 -9.58 -9.86
N GLY A 219 5.66 -10.72 -10.50
CA GLY A 219 4.58 -11.45 -11.17
C GLY A 219 3.46 -11.99 -10.26
N GLY A 220 3.68 -12.03 -8.94
CA GLY A 220 2.72 -12.49 -7.93
C GLY A 220 1.81 -11.40 -7.36
N ASN A 221 2.00 -10.12 -7.71
CA ASN A 221 1.16 -9.05 -7.15
C ASN A 221 -0.31 -9.19 -7.56
N ALA A 222 -1.21 -9.17 -6.58
CA ALA A 222 -2.66 -9.22 -6.80
C ALA A 222 -3.18 -8.05 -7.66
N SER A 223 -2.51 -6.88 -7.60
CA SER A 223 -2.83 -5.69 -8.39
C SER A 223 -2.68 -5.85 -9.90
N LEU A 224 -2.08 -6.96 -10.39
CA LEU A 224 -2.00 -7.27 -11.82
C LEU A 224 -3.33 -7.75 -12.41
N ASP A 225 -4.25 -8.27 -11.61
CA ASP A 225 -5.60 -8.61 -12.07
C ASP A 225 -6.49 -7.36 -12.13
N LEU A 226 -6.44 -6.67 -13.27
CA LEU A 226 -7.18 -5.42 -13.48
C LEU A 226 -8.69 -5.59 -13.36
N LYS A 227 -9.23 -6.77 -13.71
CA LYS A 227 -10.66 -7.01 -13.60
C LYS A 227 -11.06 -7.12 -12.14
N LEU A 228 -10.34 -7.92 -11.36
CA LEU A 228 -10.53 -8.04 -9.92
C LEU A 228 -10.41 -6.68 -9.24
N MET A 229 -9.38 -5.89 -9.57
CA MET A 229 -9.18 -4.54 -9.01
C MET A 229 -10.35 -3.60 -9.29
N LEU A 230 -10.94 -3.66 -10.50
CA LEU A 230 -12.11 -2.86 -10.82
C LEU A 230 -13.33 -3.32 -10.02
N ASP A 231 -13.64 -4.63 -10.06
CA ASP A 231 -14.81 -5.20 -9.42
C ASP A 231 -14.80 -4.92 -7.90
N GLU A 232 -13.65 -5.13 -7.25
CA GLU A 232 -13.46 -4.86 -5.82
C GLU A 232 -13.55 -3.37 -5.47
N ARG A 233 -13.02 -2.49 -6.32
CA ARG A 233 -13.15 -1.04 -6.12
C ARG A 233 -14.60 -0.58 -6.16
N LEU A 234 -15.37 -1.06 -7.13
CA LEU A 234 -16.80 -0.76 -7.22
C LEU A 234 -17.57 -1.30 -6.02
N ALA A 235 -17.24 -2.51 -5.57
CA ALA A 235 -17.84 -3.12 -4.39
C ALA A 235 -17.49 -2.35 -3.11
N ALA A 236 -16.23 -1.93 -2.93
CA ALA A 236 -15.80 -1.12 -1.79
C ALA A 236 -16.53 0.23 -1.74
N GLN A 237 -16.64 0.94 -2.88
CA GLN A 237 -17.39 2.19 -2.96
C GLN A 237 -18.88 1.98 -2.62
N GLN A 238 -19.49 0.86 -3.07
CA GLN A 238 -20.86 0.52 -2.74
C GLN A 238 -21.05 0.27 -1.24
N ARG A 239 -20.14 -0.48 -0.60
CA ARG A 239 -20.21 -0.78 0.84
C ARG A 239 -20.00 0.46 1.70
N ALA A 240 -19.06 1.34 1.32
CA ALA A 240 -18.77 2.57 2.06
C ALA A 240 -19.73 3.74 1.77
N ALA A 241 -20.65 3.62 0.80
CA ALA A 241 -21.47 4.73 0.33
C ALA A 241 -22.30 5.38 1.45
N THR A 242 -22.89 4.60 2.35
CA THR A 242 -23.69 5.10 3.47
C THR A 242 -22.83 5.84 4.49
N GLU A 243 -21.66 5.29 4.85
CA GLU A 243 -20.73 5.91 5.79
C GLU A 243 -20.18 7.23 5.24
N LEU A 244 -19.99 7.32 3.91
CA LEU A 244 -19.55 8.53 3.21
C LEU A 244 -20.68 9.54 2.93
N GLY A 245 -21.93 9.20 3.23
CA GLY A 245 -23.09 10.06 2.95
C GLY A 245 -23.36 10.27 1.48
N LEU A 246 -22.99 9.31 0.60
CA LEU A 246 -23.17 9.43 -0.84
C LEU A 246 -24.61 9.12 -1.26
N SER A 247 -25.21 10.01 -2.03
CA SER A 247 -26.43 9.70 -2.75
C SER A 247 -26.20 8.66 -3.85
N ALA A 248 -27.26 7.99 -4.29
CA ALA A 248 -27.18 7.02 -5.40
C ALA A 248 -26.60 7.64 -6.68
N GLN A 249 -26.89 8.91 -6.95
CA GLN A 249 -26.38 9.63 -8.11
C GLN A 249 -24.86 9.90 -8.00
N GLU A 250 -24.38 10.33 -6.84
CA GLU A 250 -22.96 10.56 -6.58
C GLU A 250 -22.17 9.25 -6.67
N LEU A 251 -22.67 8.19 -6.04
CA LEU A 251 -22.06 6.86 -6.13
C LEU A 251 -21.96 6.40 -7.59
N ALA A 252 -23.03 6.50 -8.36
CA ALA A 252 -23.04 6.12 -9.78
C ALA A 252 -22.02 6.93 -10.59
N ARG A 253 -21.85 8.23 -10.29
CA ARG A 253 -20.83 9.09 -10.91
C ARG A 253 -19.42 8.62 -10.57
N HIS A 254 -19.12 8.32 -9.30
CA HIS A 254 -17.80 7.83 -8.88
C HIS A 254 -17.49 6.46 -9.47
N GLN A 255 -18.46 5.56 -9.51
CA GLN A 255 -18.32 4.27 -10.15
C GLN A 255 -18.09 4.37 -11.67
N SER A 256 -18.75 5.34 -12.35
CA SER A 256 -18.50 5.60 -13.77
C SER A 256 -17.07 6.09 -14.01
N LEU A 257 -16.56 6.98 -13.15
CA LEU A 257 -15.16 7.43 -13.18
C LEU A 257 -14.18 6.27 -12.93
N ALA A 258 -14.47 5.40 -11.96
CA ALA A 258 -13.65 4.22 -11.68
C ALA A 258 -13.54 3.28 -12.90
N ARG A 259 -14.65 3.04 -13.59
CA ARG A 259 -14.67 2.24 -14.83
C ARG A 259 -13.84 2.90 -15.94
N PHE A 260 -13.94 4.23 -16.08
CA PHE A 260 -13.15 4.97 -17.07
C PHE A 260 -11.65 4.90 -16.76
N ARG A 261 -11.23 5.08 -15.50
CA ARG A 261 -9.83 4.94 -15.09
C ARG A 261 -9.31 3.53 -15.34
N SER A 262 -10.12 2.52 -15.06
CA SER A 262 -9.78 1.14 -15.38
C SER A 262 -9.67 0.92 -16.90
N ALA A 263 -10.53 1.53 -17.72
CA ALA A 263 -10.40 1.47 -19.18
C ALA A 263 -9.03 2.02 -19.66
N GLN A 264 -8.56 3.12 -19.04
CA GLN A 264 -7.22 3.66 -19.34
C GLN A 264 -6.11 2.66 -18.98
N GLU A 265 -6.23 1.94 -17.85
CA GLU A 265 -5.24 0.96 -17.45
C GLU A 265 -5.28 -0.30 -18.33
N PHE A 266 -6.46 -0.83 -18.63
CA PHE A 266 -6.62 -1.92 -19.60
C PHE A 266 -6.00 -1.55 -20.96
N MET A 267 -6.23 -0.34 -21.44
CA MET A 267 -5.61 0.16 -22.67
C MET A 267 -4.08 0.17 -22.59
N ARG A 268 -3.52 0.69 -21.48
CA ARG A 268 -2.06 0.73 -21.25
C ARG A 268 -1.44 -0.65 -21.22
N GLN A 269 -2.15 -1.65 -20.68
CA GLN A 269 -1.68 -3.05 -20.63
C GLN A 269 -1.93 -3.82 -21.93
N GLY A 270 -2.62 -3.22 -22.91
CA GLY A 270 -2.86 -3.81 -24.23
C GLY A 270 -4.19 -4.53 -24.38
N HIS A 271 -5.03 -4.55 -23.34
CA HIS A 271 -6.38 -5.13 -23.36
C HIS A 271 -7.40 -4.17 -24.01
N LYS A 272 -7.16 -3.82 -25.27
CA LYS A 272 -7.86 -2.74 -25.98
C LYS A 272 -9.35 -2.97 -26.13
N LEU A 273 -9.79 -4.22 -26.38
CA LEU A 273 -11.23 -4.54 -26.50
C LEU A 273 -11.97 -4.32 -25.18
N THR A 274 -11.38 -4.73 -24.06
CA THR A 274 -11.94 -4.49 -22.74
C THR A 274 -11.98 -2.99 -22.43
N ALA A 275 -10.91 -2.27 -22.75
CA ALA A 275 -10.84 -0.82 -22.59
C ALA A 275 -11.93 -0.10 -23.40
N LEU A 276 -12.12 -0.47 -24.66
CA LEU A 276 -13.15 0.08 -25.53
C LEU A 276 -14.55 -0.21 -24.98
N LYS A 277 -14.84 -1.46 -24.57
CA LYS A 277 -16.12 -1.83 -23.98
C LYS A 277 -16.43 -0.99 -22.74
N LEU A 278 -15.47 -0.87 -21.81
CA LEU A 278 -15.64 -0.06 -20.60
C LEU A 278 -15.89 1.41 -20.94
N PHE A 279 -15.21 1.96 -21.93
CA PHE A 279 -15.40 3.34 -22.37
C PHE A 279 -16.80 3.56 -22.99
N LEU A 280 -17.22 2.70 -23.93
CA LEU A 280 -18.50 2.83 -24.60
C LEU A 280 -19.69 2.68 -23.63
N THR A 281 -19.55 1.83 -22.61
CA THR A 281 -20.60 1.65 -21.58
C THR A 281 -20.56 2.73 -20.50
N ASN A 282 -19.49 3.55 -20.42
CA ASN A 282 -19.34 4.59 -19.39
C ASN A 282 -18.74 5.90 -19.97
N PRO A 283 -19.34 6.50 -21.01
CA PRO A 283 -18.76 7.68 -21.68
C PRO A 283 -18.68 8.90 -20.75
N ARG A 284 -19.59 8.99 -19.78
CA ARG A 284 -19.62 10.07 -18.76
C ARG A 284 -18.58 9.91 -17.66
N GLY A 285 -17.81 8.81 -17.65
CA GLY A 285 -16.71 8.60 -16.70
C GLY A 285 -15.46 9.45 -16.98
N ALA A 286 -15.30 9.98 -18.20
CA ALA A 286 -14.23 10.90 -18.52
C ALA A 286 -14.47 12.26 -17.85
N SER A 287 -13.48 12.81 -17.16
CA SER A 287 -13.57 14.13 -16.53
C SER A 287 -13.47 15.28 -17.55
N SER A 288 -12.99 15.01 -18.77
CA SER A 288 -12.88 15.96 -19.86
C SER A 288 -12.88 15.29 -21.23
N MET A 289 -13.23 16.05 -22.27
CA MET A 289 -13.13 15.60 -23.66
C MET A 289 -11.67 15.22 -24.04
N SER A 290 -10.68 15.92 -23.48
CA SER A 290 -9.27 15.61 -23.71
C SER A 290 -8.85 14.25 -23.12
N GLU A 291 -9.43 13.82 -22.00
CA GLU A 291 -9.21 12.49 -21.44
C GLU A 291 -9.83 11.40 -22.32
N ALA A 292 -11.06 11.60 -22.75
CA ALA A 292 -11.73 10.70 -23.69
C ALA A 292 -10.94 10.56 -25.00
N ALA A 293 -10.52 11.68 -25.60
CA ALA A 293 -9.71 11.70 -26.82
C ALA A 293 -8.36 10.96 -26.62
N ARG A 294 -7.69 11.14 -25.49
CA ARG A 294 -6.45 10.40 -25.18
C ARG A 294 -6.68 8.90 -25.06
N LEU A 295 -7.77 8.47 -24.47
CA LEU A 295 -8.11 7.05 -24.43
C LEU A 295 -8.33 6.50 -25.85
N CYS A 296 -9.13 7.18 -26.67
CA CYS A 296 -9.39 6.80 -28.06
C CYS A 296 -8.09 6.73 -28.89
N ALA A 297 -7.22 7.73 -28.77
CA ALA A 297 -5.91 7.72 -29.41
C ALA A 297 -5.05 6.51 -28.96
N GLY A 298 -5.08 6.19 -27.65
CA GLY A 298 -4.38 5.03 -27.10
C GLY A 298 -4.86 3.70 -27.66
N LEU A 299 -6.16 3.59 -28.01
CA LEU A 299 -6.71 2.35 -28.58
C LEU A 299 -6.12 2.02 -29.96
N VAL A 300 -5.76 3.02 -30.77
CA VAL A 300 -5.16 2.82 -32.11
C VAL A 300 -3.63 2.66 -32.07
N VAL A 301 -2.97 3.15 -31.02
CA VAL A 301 -1.51 3.03 -30.89
C VAL A 301 -1.08 1.57 -30.74
N PRO A 302 -0.08 1.05 -31.48
CA PRO A 302 0.42 -0.32 -31.34
C PRO A 302 0.89 -0.64 -29.91
N HIS A 303 0.55 -1.83 -29.40
CA HIS A 303 0.97 -2.25 -28.04
C HIS A 303 2.49 -2.29 -27.85
N SER A 304 3.23 -2.62 -28.92
CA SER A 304 4.70 -2.56 -28.94
C SER A 304 5.24 -1.16 -28.62
N TYR A 305 4.59 -0.12 -29.13
CA TYR A 305 4.94 1.26 -28.81
C TYR A 305 4.69 1.60 -27.35
N LEU A 306 3.53 1.20 -26.81
CA LEU A 306 3.19 1.41 -25.38
C LEU A 306 4.20 0.68 -24.47
N ARG A 307 4.58 -0.55 -24.79
CA ARG A 307 5.62 -1.30 -24.06
C ARG A 307 6.98 -0.59 -24.13
N ARG A 308 7.39 -0.08 -25.31
CA ARG A 308 8.65 0.65 -25.48
C ARG A 308 8.66 1.94 -24.68
N ARG A 309 7.54 2.67 -24.67
CA ARG A 309 7.37 3.87 -23.86
C ARG A 309 7.51 3.57 -22.37
N ARG A 310 6.86 2.51 -21.87
CA ARG A 310 6.93 2.06 -20.47
C ARG A 310 8.37 1.67 -20.08
N ARG A 311 9.07 0.93 -20.93
CA ARG A 311 10.50 0.62 -20.71
C ARG A 311 11.37 1.87 -20.59
N ARG A 312 11.13 2.87 -21.45
CA ARG A 312 11.84 4.16 -21.37
C ARG A 312 11.53 4.94 -20.10
N GLN A 313 10.28 4.92 -19.62
CA GLN A 313 9.89 5.54 -18.36
C GLN A 313 10.61 4.88 -17.18
N ARG A 314 10.62 3.55 -17.11
CA ARG A 314 11.36 2.79 -16.09
C ARG A 314 12.85 3.11 -16.09
N ALA A 315 13.47 3.12 -17.26
CA ALA A 315 14.91 3.48 -17.39
C ALA A 315 15.19 4.92 -16.92
N ARG A 316 14.27 5.87 -17.21
CA ARG A 316 14.39 7.26 -16.75
C ARG A 316 14.23 7.36 -15.22
N ALA A 317 13.29 6.65 -14.65
CA ALA A 317 13.11 6.62 -13.19
C ALA A 317 14.37 6.07 -12.50
N HIS A 318 14.91 4.97 -13.00
CA HIS A 318 16.15 4.40 -12.47
C HIS A 318 17.36 5.36 -12.62
N ALA A 319 17.48 6.05 -13.76
CA ALA A 319 18.53 7.05 -13.96
C ALA A 319 18.38 8.27 -13.04
N ARG A 320 17.14 8.64 -12.68
CA ARG A 320 16.85 9.80 -11.81
C ARG A 320 17.05 9.49 -10.32
N TYR A 321 16.61 8.34 -9.87
CA TYR A 321 16.56 8.01 -8.45
C TYR A 321 17.70 7.09 -7.98
N GLY A 322 18.39 6.42 -8.92
CA GLY A 322 19.46 5.48 -8.60
C GLY A 322 18.95 4.16 -7.99
N PRO A 323 19.83 3.41 -7.32
CA PRO A 323 19.44 2.23 -6.54
C PRO A 323 18.72 2.65 -5.27
N LEU A 324 17.84 1.78 -4.76
CA LEU A 324 17.24 1.98 -3.45
C LEU A 324 18.33 1.92 -2.37
N GLN A 325 18.36 2.89 -1.48
CA GLN A 325 19.28 2.93 -0.32
C GLN A 325 18.46 2.65 0.93
N LEU A 326 18.79 1.56 1.63
CA LEU A 326 18.23 1.16 2.93
C LEU A 326 19.17 1.54 4.08
#